data_0ed83572daa2ed3a22c555eb20959346
#
_entry.id   0ed83572daa2ed3a22c555eb20959346
#
_cell.length_a   1.000
_cell.length_b   1.000
_cell.length_c   1.000
_cell.angle_alpha   90.00
_cell.angle_beta   90.00
_cell.angle_gamma   90.00
#
_symmetry.space_group_name_H-M   'P 1'
#
loop_
_entity.id
_entity.type
_entity.pdbx_description
1 polymer ?
#
loop_
_entity_poly.entity_id
_entity_poly.type
_entity_poly.pdbx_seq_one_letter_code
_entity_poly.pdbx_strand_id
1 'polypeptide(L)'
;FDVLLHTHLAETRDEDDFCIKKKGLRPVEFMEKVGWLNRRSWFAHLVWLSDEDIRKLSENDCGMAHCPSSNMRLGSGIARVKEMKEAGMRISLAVDGSSSNDTGNMLLEIRNALMLQRVLKGADALTPRDVLEFATLGGARVLRMDDFIGSVEVGKSADLAAFRLDTLSMAGGLSDPVASLVLCDPHKSDMVMVNGKIRVQNGRVIDSELPGLIMKHNEISSKLI
;
A
#
# COMPACT_ATOMS: atom_id res chain seq x y z
N PHE A 1 -2.23 -23.78 -12.84
CA PHE A 1 -1.94 -22.44 -13.34
C PHE A 1 -0.87 -21.81 -12.47
N ASP A 2 0.12 -21.16 -13.08
CA ASP A 2 1.15 -20.39 -12.37
C ASP A 2 0.69 -18.92 -12.28
N VAL A 3 -0.24 -18.68 -11.34
CA VAL A 3 -0.81 -17.35 -11.08
C VAL A 3 -0.71 -17.00 -9.61
N LEU A 4 -0.66 -15.71 -9.30
CA LEU A 4 -0.76 -15.21 -7.94
C LEU A 4 -2.22 -15.29 -7.46
N LEU A 5 -2.39 -15.43 -6.15
CA LEU A 5 -3.68 -15.47 -5.47
C LEU A 5 -3.80 -14.24 -4.57
N HIS A 6 -4.95 -13.58 -4.63
CA HIS A 6 -5.22 -12.40 -3.81
C HIS A 6 -6.64 -12.41 -3.26
N THR A 7 -6.77 -12.00 -2.00
CA THR A 7 -8.05 -11.68 -1.35
C THR A 7 -7.83 -10.75 -0.16
N HIS A 8 -8.92 -10.14 0.33
CA HIS A 8 -8.96 -9.48 1.64
C HIS A 8 -8.94 -10.54 2.74
N LEU A 9 -8.27 -10.28 3.85
CA LEU A 9 -8.16 -11.22 4.95
C LEU A 9 -7.94 -10.50 6.28
N ALA A 10 -8.67 -10.93 7.31
CA ALA A 10 -8.57 -10.42 8.68
C ALA A 10 -8.67 -8.89 8.76
N GLU A 11 -9.57 -8.30 7.98
CA GLU A 11 -9.78 -6.85 7.93
C GLU A 11 -10.54 -6.36 9.15
N THR A 12 -11.65 -7.02 9.51
CA THR A 12 -12.55 -6.61 10.59
C THR A 12 -12.76 -7.72 11.61
N ARG A 13 -13.21 -7.35 12.82
CA ARG A 13 -13.58 -8.35 13.83
C ARG A 13 -14.79 -9.19 13.43
N ASP A 14 -15.71 -8.61 12.66
CA ASP A 14 -16.89 -9.32 12.16
C ASP A 14 -16.49 -10.49 11.24
N GLU A 15 -15.37 -10.38 10.54
CA GLU A 15 -14.82 -11.47 9.74
C GLU A 15 -14.35 -12.64 10.62
N ASP A 16 -13.66 -12.35 11.74
CA ASP A 16 -13.28 -13.38 12.72
C ASP A 16 -14.53 -14.11 13.22
N ASP A 17 -15.55 -13.37 13.69
CA ASP A 17 -16.80 -13.93 14.22
C ASP A 17 -17.54 -14.77 13.16
N PHE A 18 -17.59 -14.29 11.91
CA PHE A 18 -18.22 -15.00 10.81
C PHE A 18 -17.48 -16.31 10.50
N CYS A 19 -16.14 -16.26 10.38
CA CYS A 19 -15.33 -17.44 10.08
C CYS A 19 -15.43 -18.49 11.18
N ILE A 20 -15.33 -18.09 12.44
CA ILE A 20 -15.48 -19.00 13.59
C ILE A 20 -16.87 -19.63 13.56
N LYS A 21 -17.93 -18.82 13.41
CA LYS A 21 -19.33 -19.32 13.40
C LYS A 21 -19.63 -20.25 12.23
N LYS A 22 -19.10 -19.98 11.04
CA LYS A 22 -19.42 -20.72 9.81
C LYS A 22 -18.46 -21.86 9.50
N LYS A 23 -17.19 -21.74 9.92
CA LYS A 23 -16.11 -22.67 9.55
C LYS A 23 -15.46 -23.33 10.76
N GLY A 24 -15.69 -22.82 11.98
CA GLY A 24 -15.02 -23.27 13.19
C GLY A 24 -13.54 -22.89 13.25
N LEU A 25 -13.10 -21.95 12.44
CA LEU A 25 -11.70 -21.56 12.26
C LEU A 25 -11.60 -20.03 12.15
N ARG A 26 -10.48 -19.45 12.58
CA ARG A 26 -10.16 -18.06 12.29
C ARG A 26 -9.80 -17.86 10.81
N PRO A 27 -9.83 -16.62 10.28
CA PRO A 27 -9.57 -16.35 8.86
C PRO A 27 -8.26 -16.96 8.33
N VAL A 28 -7.14 -16.79 9.03
CA VAL A 28 -5.83 -17.32 8.60
C VAL A 28 -5.81 -18.87 8.66
N GLU A 29 -6.40 -19.48 9.69
CA GLU A 29 -6.52 -20.93 9.79
C GLU A 29 -7.38 -21.50 8.67
N PHE A 30 -8.43 -20.78 8.27
CA PHE A 30 -9.25 -21.17 7.13
C PHE A 30 -8.46 -21.09 5.82
N MET A 31 -7.66 -20.03 5.60
CA MET A 31 -6.77 -19.93 4.43
C MET A 31 -5.74 -21.05 4.40
N GLU A 32 -5.17 -21.44 5.55
CA GLU A 32 -4.27 -22.57 5.67
C GLU A 32 -4.97 -23.88 5.23
N LYS A 33 -6.16 -24.13 5.77
CA LYS A 33 -6.95 -25.33 5.47
C LYS A 33 -7.29 -25.48 3.99
N VAL A 34 -7.55 -24.37 3.28
CA VAL A 34 -7.87 -24.39 1.84
C VAL A 34 -6.63 -24.27 0.94
N GLY A 35 -5.42 -24.31 1.51
CA GLY A 35 -4.16 -24.33 0.78
C GLY A 35 -3.73 -22.98 0.20
N TRP A 36 -4.27 -21.87 0.75
CA TRP A 36 -3.92 -20.52 0.30
C TRP A 36 -2.70 -19.95 1.02
N LEU A 37 -2.21 -20.53 2.10
CA LEU A 37 -0.94 -20.11 2.71
C LEU A 37 0.22 -20.68 1.89
N ASN A 38 0.70 -19.92 0.96
CA ASN A 38 1.84 -20.25 0.12
C ASN A 38 2.46 -19.00 -0.52
N ARG A 39 3.67 -19.13 -1.05
CA ARG A 39 4.45 -18.02 -1.64
C ARG A 39 3.78 -17.24 -2.78
N ARG A 40 2.71 -17.76 -3.40
CA ARG A 40 1.96 -17.09 -4.46
C ARG A 40 0.83 -16.24 -3.94
N SER A 41 0.51 -16.36 -2.66
CA SER A 41 -0.61 -15.65 -2.03
C SER A 41 -0.17 -14.34 -1.42
N TRP A 42 -1.01 -13.34 -1.55
CA TRP A 42 -0.90 -12.08 -0.84
C TRP A 42 -2.28 -11.57 -0.45
N PHE A 43 -2.35 -10.90 0.70
CA PHE A 43 -3.61 -10.56 1.35
C PHE A 43 -3.68 -9.07 1.63
N ALA A 44 -4.84 -8.44 1.38
CA ALA A 44 -5.09 -7.07 1.79
C ALA A 44 -5.47 -6.99 3.27
N HIS A 45 -5.14 -5.87 3.89
CA HIS A 45 -5.46 -5.41 5.25
C HIS A 45 -4.70 -6.10 6.37
N LEU A 46 -4.93 -7.38 6.66
CA LEU A 46 -4.28 -8.15 7.74
C LEU A 46 -4.26 -7.40 9.07
N VAL A 47 -5.40 -6.82 9.47
CA VAL A 47 -5.52 -5.96 10.67
C VAL A 47 -5.56 -6.79 11.95
N TRP A 48 -6.44 -7.83 11.98
CA TRP A 48 -6.74 -8.61 13.19
C TRP A 48 -5.99 -9.94 13.21
N LEU A 49 -4.65 -9.86 13.29
CA LEU A 49 -3.76 -11.03 13.36
C LEU A 49 -3.26 -11.26 14.78
N SER A 50 -3.20 -12.53 15.19
CA SER A 50 -2.42 -12.99 16.33
C SER A 50 -0.93 -13.13 15.98
N ASP A 51 -0.06 -13.36 16.97
CA ASP A 51 1.36 -13.63 16.73
C ASP A 51 1.55 -14.91 15.91
N GLU A 52 0.70 -15.92 16.17
CA GLU A 52 0.70 -17.19 15.43
C GLU A 52 0.28 -17.00 13.97
N ASP A 53 -0.71 -16.14 13.70
CA ASP A 53 -1.12 -15.81 12.33
C ASP A 53 0.03 -15.14 11.54
N ILE A 54 0.74 -14.17 12.17
CA ILE A 54 1.91 -13.50 11.56
C ILE A 54 3.00 -14.53 11.27
N ARG A 55 3.30 -15.42 12.22
CA ARG A 55 4.29 -16.49 12.05
C ARG A 55 3.94 -17.40 10.86
N LYS A 56 2.70 -17.90 10.81
CA LYS A 56 2.23 -18.75 9.70
C LYS A 56 2.32 -18.08 8.34
N LEU A 57 1.87 -16.82 8.24
CA LEU A 57 1.95 -16.05 6.99
C LEU A 57 3.40 -15.85 6.55
N SER A 58 4.29 -15.53 7.48
CA SER A 58 5.73 -15.34 7.20
C SER A 58 6.41 -16.65 6.77
N GLU A 59 6.23 -17.73 7.51
CA GLU A 59 6.82 -19.05 7.20
C GLU A 59 6.38 -19.59 5.83
N ASN A 60 5.19 -19.22 5.37
CA ASN A 60 4.66 -19.59 4.06
C ASN A 60 4.97 -18.56 2.95
N ASP A 61 5.83 -17.57 3.25
CA ASP A 61 6.21 -16.50 2.30
C ASP A 61 4.99 -15.80 1.67
N CYS A 62 3.94 -15.56 2.46
CA CYS A 62 2.78 -14.79 2.02
C CYS A 62 3.09 -13.30 1.97
N GLY A 63 2.45 -12.58 1.03
CA GLY A 63 2.56 -11.13 0.91
C GLY A 63 1.43 -10.39 1.61
N MET A 64 1.66 -9.11 1.90
CA MET A 64 0.66 -8.17 2.44
C MET A 64 0.51 -6.96 1.53
N ALA A 65 -0.74 -6.52 1.32
CA ALA A 65 -1.08 -5.18 0.84
C ALA A 65 -1.69 -4.37 1.98
N HIS A 66 -0.91 -3.48 2.58
CA HIS A 66 -1.37 -2.62 3.65
C HIS A 66 -2.14 -1.41 3.10
N CYS A 67 -3.37 -1.19 3.57
CA CYS A 67 -4.29 -0.14 3.11
C CYS A 67 -4.63 0.82 4.26
N PRO A 68 -3.68 1.65 4.74
CA PRO A 68 -3.86 2.42 5.97
C PRO A 68 -5.04 3.41 5.90
N SER A 69 -5.23 4.11 4.79
CA SER A 69 -6.34 5.07 4.66
C SER A 69 -7.70 4.38 4.67
N SER A 70 -7.85 3.28 3.95
CA SER A 70 -9.08 2.47 3.95
C SER A 70 -9.38 1.95 5.35
N ASN A 71 -8.39 1.37 6.04
CA ASN A 71 -8.54 0.86 7.40
C ASN A 71 -9.00 1.94 8.38
N MET A 72 -8.46 3.17 8.26
CA MET A 72 -8.88 4.31 9.08
C MET A 72 -10.31 4.76 8.75
N ARG A 73 -10.61 4.90 7.45
CA ARG A 73 -11.92 5.37 7.00
C ARG A 73 -13.05 4.44 7.42
N LEU A 74 -12.83 3.14 7.30
CA LEU A 74 -13.81 2.12 7.66
C LEU A 74 -13.80 1.77 9.16
N GLY A 75 -12.82 2.26 9.91
CA GLY A 75 -12.67 1.91 11.32
C GLY A 75 -12.23 0.46 11.54
N SER A 76 -11.61 -0.17 10.54
CA SER A 76 -11.18 -1.57 10.60
C SER A 76 -10.12 -1.80 11.68
N GLY A 77 -9.26 -0.80 11.94
CA GLY A 77 -8.21 -0.85 12.97
C GLY A 77 -6.81 -0.57 12.40
N ILE A 78 -5.79 -0.82 13.21
CA ILE A 78 -4.38 -0.61 12.85
C ILE A 78 -3.70 -1.98 12.70
N ALA A 79 -3.26 -2.31 11.47
CA ALA A 79 -2.50 -3.52 11.21
C ALA A 79 -1.13 -3.49 11.91
N ARG A 80 -0.62 -4.65 12.31
CA ARG A 80 0.64 -4.83 13.05
C ARG A 80 1.84 -4.90 12.10
N VAL A 81 2.02 -3.85 11.28
CA VAL A 81 2.99 -3.85 10.17
C VAL A 81 4.44 -3.98 10.66
N LYS A 82 4.76 -3.39 11.83
CA LYS A 82 6.09 -3.52 12.43
C LYS A 82 6.43 -4.99 12.70
N GLU A 83 5.54 -5.70 13.36
CA GLU A 83 5.74 -7.12 13.71
C GLU A 83 5.80 -8.00 12.44
N MET A 84 4.97 -7.72 11.44
CA MET A 84 5.03 -8.44 10.16
C MET A 84 6.36 -8.20 9.43
N LYS A 85 6.90 -6.95 9.46
CA LYS A 85 8.22 -6.65 8.93
C LYS A 85 9.31 -7.41 9.68
N GLU A 86 9.26 -7.41 11.01
CA GLU A 86 10.22 -8.12 11.87
C GLU A 86 10.18 -9.63 11.66
N ALA A 87 9.01 -10.19 11.35
CA ALA A 87 8.83 -11.58 10.95
C ALA A 87 9.31 -11.88 9.52
N GLY A 88 9.73 -10.88 8.74
CA GLY A 88 10.23 -11.06 7.37
C GLY A 88 9.15 -11.18 6.30
N MET A 89 7.91 -10.81 6.56
CA MET A 89 6.85 -10.82 5.55
C MET A 89 7.14 -9.82 4.42
N ARG A 90 6.73 -10.16 3.21
CA ARG A 90 6.71 -9.23 2.07
C ARG A 90 5.56 -8.26 2.24
N ILE A 91 5.87 -6.97 2.35
CA ILE A 91 4.89 -5.91 2.62
C ILE A 91 4.85 -4.93 1.46
N SER A 92 3.64 -4.61 1.01
CA SER A 92 3.35 -3.51 0.08
C SER A 92 2.35 -2.53 0.69
N LEU A 93 2.23 -1.35 0.09
CA LEU A 93 1.14 -0.42 0.33
C LEU A 93 0.13 -0.48 -0.82
N ALA A 94 -1.14 -0.23 -0.51
CA ALA A 94 -2.20 -0.12 -1.50
C ALA A 94 -3.22 0.95 -1.09
N VAL A 95 -3.89 1.52 -2.09
CA VAL A 95 -4.91 2.55 -1.88
C VAL A 95 -6.30 1.97 -1.62
N ASP A 96 -6.50 0.67 -1.96
CA ASP A 96 -7.81 0.02 -1.91
C ASP A 96 -8.84 0.64 -2.89
N GLY A 97 -10.11 0.36 -2.74
CA GLY A 97 -11.18 0.89 -3.56
C GLY A 97 -11.49 2.36 -3.28
N SER A 98 -11.95 3.10 -4.29
CA SER A 98 -12.26 4.53 -4.16
C SER A 98 -13.43 4.83 -3.19
N SER A 99 -14.23 3.84 -2.85
CA SER A 99 -15.30 3.98 -1.84
C SER A 99 -14.77 4.02 -0.41
N SER A 100 -13.58 3.49 -0.16
CA SER A 100 -12.90 3.49 1.14
C SER A 100 -11.64 4.36 1.18
N ASN A 101 -11.21 4.89 0.03
CA ASN A 101 -10.09 5.82 -0.09
C ASN A 101 -10.35 6.83 -1.21
N ASP A 102 -10.89 7.99 -0.86
CA ASP A 102 -11.35 9.01 -1.78
C ASP A 102 -10.23 9.64 -2.62
N THR A 103 -9.00 9.63 -2.13
CA THR A 103 -7.88 10.33 -2.78
C THR A 103 -7.09 9.47 -3.75
N GLY A 104 -7.00 8.15 -3.50
CA GLY A 104 -6.12 7.24 -4.26
C GLY A 104 -4.65 7.69 -4.26
N ASN A 105 -4.20 8.45 -3.24
CA ASN A 105 -2.88 9.07 -3.20
C ASN A 105 -1.87 8.19 -2.47
N MET A 106 -0.93 7.58 -3.21
CA MET A 106 0.09 6.69 -2.64
C MET A 106 1.03 7.40 -1.65
N LEU A 107 1.33 8.69 -1.82
CA LEU A 107 2.16 9.42 -0.83
C LEU A 107 1.43 9.55 0.51
N LEU A 108 0.12 9.71 0.48
CA LEU A 108 -0.70 9.72 1.70
C LEU A 108 -0.68 8.34 2.38
N GLU A 109 -0.75 7.25 1.61
CA GLU A 109 -0.62 5.89 2.15
C GLU A 109 0.75 5.68 2.81
N ILE A 110 1.84 6.12 2.18
CA ILE A 110 3.20 6.07 2.73
C ILE A 110 3.26 6.79 4.08
N ARG A 111 2.73 8.03 4.15
CA ARG A 111 2.69 8.82 5.38
C ARG A 111 1.83 8.16 6.46
N ASN A 112 0.63 7.73 6.10
CA ASN A 112 -0.31 7.11 7.03
C ASN A 112 0.23 5.78 7.60
N ALA A 113 0.86 4.96 6.78
CA ALA A 113 1.53 3.74 7.24
C ALA A 113 2.59 4.05 8.29
N LEU A 114 3.44 5.06 8.08
CA LEU A 114 4.43 5.48 9.05
C LEU A 114 3.79 5.98 10.35
N MET A 115 2.82 6.90 10.24
CA MET A 115 2.24 7.57 11.40
C MET A 115 1.43 6.62 12.28
N LEU A 116 0.66 5.72 11.69
CA LEU A 116 -0.10 4.72 12.43
C LEU A 116 0.80 3.78 13.26
N GLN A 117 1.91 3.32 12.67
CA GLN A 117 2.84 2.46 13.41
C GLN A 117 3.51 3.23 14.56
N ARG A 118 3.85 4.50 14.35
CA ARG A 118 4.42 5.35 15.41
C ARG A 118 3.43 5.58 16.57
N VAL A 119 2.17 5.81 16.27
CA VAL A 119 1.11 5.92 17.28
C VAL A 119 0.96 4.61 18.06
N LEU A 120 1.01 3.47 17.37
CA LEU A 120 0.79 2.15 17.97
C LEU A 120 1.99 1.64 18.77
N LYS A 121 3.23 1.90 18.31
CA LYS A 121 4.46 1.24 18.79
C LYS A 121 5.61 2.18 19.19
N GLY A 122 5.41 3.49 19.07
CA GLY A 122 6.44 4.49 19.39
C GLY A 122 7.16 5.04 18.14
N ALA A 123 7.93 6.11 18.34
CA ALA A 123 8.57 6.88 17.28
C ALA A 123 9.51 6.06 16.38
N ASP A 124 10.08 4.98 16.91
CA ASP A 124 11.06 4.14 16.26
C ASP A 124 10.45 2.94 15.52
N ALA A 125 9.12 2.83 15.51
CA ALA A 125 8.41 1.67 14.97
C ALA A 125 8.74 1.38 13.51
N LEU A 126 8.74 2.43 12.68
CA LEU A 126 9.17 2.41 11.27
C LEU A 126 9.90 3.69 10.92
N THR A 127 10.75 3.61 9.92
CA THR A 127 11.46 4.76 9.32
C THR A 127 10.76 5.23 8.04
N PRO A 128 10.99 6.49 7.59
CA PRO A 128 10.53 6.93 6.27
C PRO A 128 11.01 6.05 5.11
N ARG A 129 12.21 5.46 5.22
CA ARG A 129 12.75 4.55 4.20
C ARG A 129 11.98 3.23 4.13
N ASP A 130 11.57 2.67 5.28
CA ASP A 130 10.77 1.44 5.31
C ASP A 130 9.46 1.60 4.54
N VAL A 131 8.71 2.68 4.82
CA VAL A 131 7.40 2.89 4.18
C VAL A 131 7.52 3.29 2.71
N LEU A 132 8.62 3.96 2.31
CA LEU A 132 8.90 4.20 0.90
C LEU A 132 9.27 2.89 0.18
N GLU A 133 10.03 2.01 0.81
CA GLU A 133 10.34 0.69 0.27
C GLU A 133 9.05 -0.15 0.10
N PHE A 134 8.13 -0.13 1.06
CA PHE A 134 6.84 -0.83 0.93
C PHE A 134 6.04 -0.34 -0.29
N ALA A 135 6.09 0.94 -0.61
CA ALA A 135 5.40 1.53 -1.76
C ALA A 135 6.10 1.30 -3.11
N THR A 136 7.31 0.79 -3.12
CA THR A 136 8.14 0.60 -4.31
C THR A 136 8.58 -0.86 -4.45
N LEU A 137 9.78 -1.20 -4.01
CA LEU A 137 10.35 -2.54 -4.09
C LEU A 137 9.53 -3.58 -3.30
N GLY A 138 8.92 -3.18 -2.18
CA GLY A 138 8.02 -4.05 -1.41
C GLY A 138 6.81 -4.49 -2.24
N GLY A 139 6.17 -3.54 -2.95
CA GLY A 139 5.10 -3.86 -3.90
C GLY A 139 5.53 -4.80 -5.01
N ALA A 140 6.70 -4.55 -5.60
CA ALA A 140 7.27 -5.41 -6.62
C ALA A 140 7.50 -6.85 -6.10
N ARG A 141 8.06 -6.99 -4.89
CA ARG A 141 8.27 -8.30 -4.24
C ARG A 141 6.97 -9.04 -3.94
N VAL A 142 5.94 -8.33 -3.49
CA VAL A 142 4.61 -8.93 -3.27
C VAL A 142 4.04 -9.48 -4.57
N LEU A 143 4.19 -8.75 -5.67
CA LEU A 143 3.74 -9.14 -7.00
C LEU A 143 4.74 -10.06 -7.74
N ARG A 144 5.90 -10.38 -7.13
CA ARG A 144 6.98 -11.17 -7.73
C ARG A 144 7.46 -10.60 -9.08
N MET A 145 7.57 -9.29 -9.12
CA MET A 145 8.02 -8.51 -10.27
C MET A 145 9.30 -7.71 -9.96
N ASP A 146 9.96 -7.98 -8.86
CA ASP A 146 11.13 -7.22 -8.38
C ASP A 146 12.36 -7.37 -9.28
N ASP A 147 12.40 -8.36 -10.16
CA ASP A 147 13.40 -8.43 -11.25
C ASP A 147 13.12 -7.41 -12.36
N PHE A 148 11.90 -6.88 -12.47
CA PHE A 148 11.46 -6.03 -13.58
C PHE A 148 11.13 -4.60 -13.16
N ILE A 149 10.66 -4.38 -11.92
CA ILE A 149 10.19 -3.08 -11.40
C ILE A 149 10.59 -2.89 -9.94
N GLY A 150 10.26 -1.73 -9.37
CA GLY A 150 10.37 -1.44 -7.93
C GLY A 150 11.64 -0.75 -7.51
N SER A 151 12.67 -0.72 -8.35
CA SER A 151 13.94 0.00 -8.10
C SER A 151 14.50 0.58 -9.39
N VAL A 152 15.38 1.58 -9.25
CA VAL A 152 16.05 2.23 -10.37
C VAL A 152 17.37 1.49 -10.63
N GLU A 153 17.30 0.50 -11.51
CA GLU A 153 18.43 -0.35 -11.87
C GLU A 153 18.47 -0.59 -13.38
N VAL A 154 19.69 -0.80 -13.93
CA VAL A 154 19.86 -1.13 -15.34
C VAL A 154 19.19 -2.47 -15.66
N GLY A 155 18.35 -2.48 -16.69
CA GLY A 155 17.60 -3.67 -17.13
C GLY A 155 16.17 -3.73 -16.62
N LYS A 156 15.78 -2.92 -15.63
CA LYS A 156 14.39 -2.81 -15.20
C LYS A 156 13.59 -1.81 -16.02
N SER A 157 12.28 -1.96 -15.99
CA SER A 157 11.35 -1.01 -16.63
C SER A 157 11.53 0.39 -16.05
N ALA A 158 11.48 1.38 -16.91
CA ALA A 158 11.53 2.78 -16.50
C ALA A 158 10.15 3.25 -16.02
N ASP A 159 9.79 2.80 -14.81
CA ASP A 159 8.62 3.23 -14.03
C ASP A 159 9.10 4.16 -12.92
N LEU A 160 9.00 5.46 -13.15
CA LEU A 160 9.64 6.48 -12.33
C LEU A 160 8.64 7.55 -11.90
N ALA A 161 8.72 8.00 -10.65
CA ALA A 161 8.06 9.20 -10.18
C ALA A 161 9.10 10.17 -9.60
N ALA A 162 9.12 11.41 -10.06
CA ALA A 162 10.02 12.45 -9.58
C ALA A 162 9.22 13.56 -8.89
N PHE A 163 9.80 14.10 -7.82
CA PHE A 163 9.20 15.13 -6.98
C PHE A 163 10.15 16.31 -6.84
N ARG A 164 9.61 17.52 -6.86
CA ARG A 164 10.41 18.74 -6.62
C ARG A 164 10.71 18.88 -5.13
N LEU A 165 11.96 19.15 -4.83
CA LEU A 165 12.42 19.43 -3.46
C LEU A 165 12.65 20.91 -3.19
N ASP A 166 12.53 21.77 -4.22
CA ASP A 166 12.72 23.23 -4.18
C ASP A 166 11.41 24.00 -3.95
N THR A 167 10.47 23.40 -3.24
CA THR A 167 9.18 24.00 -2.88
C THR A 167 9.19 24.49 -1.43
N LEU A 168 8.27 25.41 -1.10
CA LEU A 168 8.15 25.92 0.26
C LEU A 168 7.89 24.81 1.29
N SER A 169 7.05 23.82 0.94
CA SER A 169 6.74 22.67 1.82
C SER A 169 7.96 21.78 2.09
N MET A 170 8.95 21.77 1.19
CA MET A 170 10.18 20.97 1.31
C MET A 170 11.37 21.79 1.84
N ALA A 171 11.21 23.10 2.04
CA ALA A 171 12.27 23.97 2.49
C ALA A 171 12.82 23.54 3.87
N GLY A 172 14.14 23.47 3.99
CA GLY A 172 14.82 22.98 5.19
C GLY A 172 14.95 21.46 5.30
N GLY A 173 14.30 20.67 4.44
CA GLY A 173 14.29 19.21 4.49
C GLY A 173 15.35 18.51 3.64
N LEU A 174 16.22 19.23 2.94
CA LEU A 174 17.17 18.67 1.96
C LEU A 174 18.25 17.78 2.56
N SER A 175 18.47 17.83 3.88
CA SER A 175 19.41 16.95 4.58
C SER A 175 18.98 15.46 4.58
N ASP A 176 17.67 15.21 4.53
CA ASP A 176 17.07 13.87 4.32
C ASP A 176 15.89 13.98 3.34
N PRO A 177 16.15 13.85 2.03
CA PRO A 177 15.12 13.95 1.00
C PRO A 177 14.02 12.88 1.13
N VAL A 178 14.36 11.69 1.65
CA VAL A 178 13.39 10.60 1.84
C VAL A 178 12.43 10.95 2.98
N ALA A 179 12.97 11.40 4.12
CA ALA A 179 12.11 11.85 5.22
C ALA A 179 11.22 13.03 4.80
N SER A 180 11.77 13.97 4.03
CA SER A 180 11.02 15.11 3.50
C SER A 180 9.92 14.68 2.55
N LEU A 181 10.16 13.75 1.64
CA LEU A 181 9.14 13.21 0.74
C LEU A 181 7.97 12.60 1.52
N VAL A 182 8.25 11.86 2.58
CA VAL A 182 7.23 11.19 3.39
C VAL A 182 6.49 12.15 4.33
N LEU A 183 7.19 13.13 4.93
CA LEU A 183 6.64 13.95 6.02
C LEU A 183 6.17 15.33 5.58
N CYS A 184 6.77 15.93 4.52
CA CYS A 184 6.49 17.30 4.12
C CYS A 184 5.43 17.41 3.01
N ASP A 185 4.91 16.30 2.53
CA ASP A 185 3.83 16.21 1.55
C ASP A 185 4.03 17.08 0.29
N PRO A 186 4.68 16.57 -0.75
CA PRO A 186 4.88 17.30 -2.01
C PRO A 186 3.59 17.42 -2.85
N HIS A 187 2.44 17.00 -2.35
CA HIS A 187 1.10 17.02 -2.96
C HIS A 187 0.97 16.27 -4.29
N LYS A 188 1.96 16.36 -5.18
CA LYS A 188 1.94 15.70 -6.49
C LYS A 188 3.34 15.49 -7.05
N SER A 189 3.48 14.50 -7.91
CA SER A 189 4.69 14.28 -8.70
C SER A 189 4.89 15.38 -9.75
N ASP A 190 6.14 15.77 -9.98
CA ASP A 190 6.51 16.66 -11.07
C ASP A 190 6.58 15.91 -12.40
N MET A 191 7.12 14.69 -12.39
CA MET A 191 7.21 13.80 -13.54
C MET A 191 6.81 12.38 -13.15
N VAL A 192 6.03 11.72 -14.02
CA VAL A 192 5.79 10.28 -13.97
C VAL A 192 6.09 9.65 -15.32
N MET A 193 6.84 8.58 -15.28
CA MET A 193 7.16 7.75 -16.44
C MET A 193 6.63 6.33 -16.17
N VAL A 194 6.02 5.73 -17.16
CA VAL A 194 5.52 4.34 -17.12
C VAL A 194 6.05 3.62 -18.33
N ASN A 195 6.81 2.56 -18.11
CA ASN A 195 7.47 1.78 -19.14
C ASN A 195 8.20 2.68 -20.19
N GLY A 196 8.98 3.64 -19.69
CA GLY A 196 9.75 4.59 -20.51
C GLY A 196 8.93 5.71 -21.18
N LYS A 197 7.61 5.76 -20.99
CA LYS A 197 6.73 6.81 -21.56
C LYS A 197 6.34 7.82 -20.48
N ILE A 198 6.64 9.10 -20.70
CA ILE A 198 6.23 10.18 -19.78
C ILE A 198 4.70 10.29 -19.82
N ARG A 199 4.07 10.26 -18.63
CA ARG A 199 2.64 10.39 -18.41
C ARG A 199 2.26 11.65 -17.66
N VAL A 200 3.17 12.14 -16.82
CA VAL A 200 3.04 13.41 -16.12
C VAL A 200 4.31 14.22 -16.39
N GLN A 201 4.17 15.50 -16.68
CA GLN A 201 5.27 16.44 -16.84
C GLN A 201 4.89 17.81 -16.26
N ASN A 202 5.79 18.40 -15.48
CA ASN A 202 5.55 19.66 -14.77
C ASN A 202 4.26 19.61 -13.91
N GLY A 203 3.99 18.45 -13.28
CA GLY A 203 2.82 18.22 -12.46
C GLY A 203 1.48 18.16 -13.21
N ARG A 204 1.50 17.95 -14.53
CA ARG A 204 0.31 17.85 -15.39
C ARG A 204 0.32 16.51 -16.14
N VAL A 205 -0.83 15.85 -16.17
CA VAL A 205 -1.03 14.65 -17.00
C VAL A 205 -0.97 15.05 -18.48
N ILE A 206 -0.16 14.32 -19.25
CA ILE A 206 0.00 14.55 -20.70
C ILE A 206 -1.15 13.84 -21.43
N ASP A 207 -1.60 14.45 -22.53
CA ASP A 207 -2.59 13.88 -23.46
C ASP A 207 -3.91 13.45 -22.78
N SER A 208 -4.33 14.20 -21.77
CA SER A 208 -5.59 13.92 -21.10
C SER A 208 -6.62 15.01 -21.34
N GLU A 209 -7.85 14.62 -21.62
CA GLU A 209 -9.03 15.47 -21.61
C GLU A 209 -9.56 15.66 -20.16
N LEU A 210 -8.66 15.93 -19.21
CA LEU A 210 -9.00 16.05 -17.78
C LEU A 210 -10.19 16.98 -17.51
N PRO A 211 -10.30 18.19 -18.11
CA PRO A 211 -11.47 19.06 -17.89
C PRO A 211 -12.79 18.38 -18.26
N GLY A 212 -12.84 17.71 -19.41
CA GLY A 212 -14.02 16.95 -19.85
C GLY A 212 -14.33 15.76 -18.94
N LEU A 213 -13.32 15.04 -18.51
CA LEU A 213 -13.48 13.92 -17.56
C LEU A 213 -14.00 14.41 -16.21
N ILE A 214 -13.48 15.52 -15.68
CA ILE A 214 -13.95 16.12 -14.42
C ILE A 214 -15.42 16.54 -14.53
N MET A 215 -15.80 17.22 -15.61
CA MET A 215 -17.20 17.60 -15.84
C MET A 215 -18.11 16.38 -15.88
N LYS A 216 -17.77 15.38 -16.67
CA LYS A 216 -18.53 14.15 -16.79
C LYS A 216 -18.64 13.39 -15.46
N HIS A 217 -17.55 13.33 -14.69
CA HIS A 217 -17.54 12.70 -13.38
C HIS A 217 -18.50 13.41 -12.42
N ASN A 218 -18.46 14.75 -12.37
CA ASN A 218 -19.38 15.55 -11.54
C ASN A 218 -20.83 15.36 -11.95
N GLU A 219 -21.12 15.35 -13.26
CA GLU A 219 -22.46 15.06 -13.78
C GLU A 219 -23.00 13.68 -13.36
N ILE A 220 -22.16 12.64 -13.43
CA ILE A 220 -22.55 11.29 -13.01
C ILE A 220 -22.76 11.25 -11.50
N SER A 221 -21.83 11.80 -10.73
CA SER A 221 -21.91 11.83 -9.27
C SER A 221 -23.17 12.51 -8.75
N SER A 222 -23.58 13.62 -9.39
CA SER A 222 -24.81 14.35 -9.01
C SER A 222 -26.11 13.56 -9.24
N LYS A 223 -26.05 12.48 -10.01
CA LYS A 223 -27.22 11.58 -10.26
C LYS A 223 -27.30 10.43 -9.24
N LEU A 224 -26.27 10.28 -8.38
CA LEU A 224 -26.21 9.22 -7.38
C LEU A 224 -26.67 9.69 -5.99
N ILE A 225 -26.91 10.98 -5.84
CA ILE A 225 -27.41 11.64 -4.64
C ILE A 225 -28.88 12.00 -4.85
#